data_0058ebdec17b8b0b1636dd244f3874ed
#
_entry.id   0058ebdec17b8b0b1636dd244f3874ed
#
_cell.length_a   1.000
_cell.length_b   1.000
_cell.length_c   1.000
_cell.angle_alpha   90.00
_cell.angle_beta   90.00
_cell.angle_gamma   90.00
#
_symmetry.space_group_name_H-M   'P 1'
#
loop_
_entity.id
_entity.type
_entity.pdbx_description
1 polymer ?
#
loop_
_entity_poly.entity_id
_entity_poly.type
_entity_poly.pdbx_seq_one_letter_code
_entity_poly.pdbx_strand_id
1 'polypeptide(L)'
;MVKNLSQLKKALRAGSQFTVINHARQECIGEQREVTYANTQGFYSLVPSNPNCRTSLANNGRGSVLWWSKAPFWEFQDGVCSLYASDTKREDNYLIMSLQVTKEAA
;
A
#
# COMPACT_ATOMS: atom_id res chain seq x y z
N MET A 1 -10.55 -8.27 -9.36
CA MET A 1 -10.46 -8.13 -7.89
C MET A 1 -9.22 -8.86 -7.39
N VAL A 2 -8.40 -8.20 -6.60
CA VAL A 2 -7.18 -8.80 -6.04
C VAL A 2 -7.56 -9.76 -4.91
N LYS A 3 -7.11 -11.01 -5.00
CA LYS A 3 -7.50 -12.08 -4.07
C LYS A 3 -6.31 -12.71 -3.35
N ASN A 4 -5.09 -12.43 -3.76
CA ASN A 4 -3.89 -12.99 -3.14
C ASN A 4 -2.69 -12.09 -3.36
N LEU A 5 -1.58 -12.40 -2.68
CA LEU A 5 -0.37 -11.59 -2.72
C LEU A 5 0.24 -11.52 -4.13
N SER A 6 0.23 -12.61 -4.86
CA SER A 6 0.77 -12.64 -6.22
C SER A 6 0.02 -11.67 -7.13
N GLN A 7 -1.30 -11.66 -7.04
CA GLN A 7 -2.14 -10.73 -7.81
C GLN A 7 -1.89 -9.27 -7.36
N LEU A 8 -1.75 -9.04 -6.05
CA LEU A 8 -1.47 -7.70 -5.53
C LEU A 8 -0.13 -7.16 -6.06
N LYS A 9 0.92 -7.97 -6.02
CA LYS A 9 2.23 -7.57 -6.54
C LYS A 9 2.18 -7.23 -8.03
N LYS A 10 1.36 -7.94 -8.80
CA LYS A 10 1.16 -7.62 -10.22
C LYS A 10 0.36 -6.33 -10.41
N ALA A 11 -0.62 -6.07 -9.55
CA ALA A 11 -1.45 -4.89 -9.64
C ALA A 11 -0.70 -3.61 -9.23
N LEU A 12 0.21 -3.69 -8.27
CA LEU A 12 0.93 -2.54 -7.71
C LEU A 12 2.22 -2.24 -8.48
N ARG A 13 2.10 -2.03 -9.78
CA ARG A 13 3.20 -1.57 -10.63
C ARG A 13 3.16 -0.05 -10.75
N ALA A 14 4.27 0.54 -11.22
CA ALA A 14 4.34 1.97 -11.46
C ALA A 14 3.17 2.43 -12.35
N GLY A 15 2.47 3.47 -11.92
CA GLY A 15 1.29 4.00 -12.57
C GLY A 15 -0.04 3.45 -12.05
N SER A 16 -0.03 2.40 -11.23
CA SER A 16 -1.25 1.91 -10.58
C SER A 16 -1.69 2.86 -9.47
N GLN A 17 -2.97 2.78 -9.08
CA GLN A 17 -3.54 3.62 -8.05
C GLN A 17 -4.31 2.76 -7.05
N PHE A 18 -4.29 3.19 -5.78
CA PHE A 18 -5.06 2.53 -4.72
C PHE A 18 -5.52 3.54 -3.68
N THR A 19 -6.57 3.17 -2.94
CA THR A 19 -7.07 3.95 -1.82
C THR A 19 -6.64 3.28 -0.52
N VAL A 20 -6.17 4.07 0.43
CA VAL A 20 -5.84 3.61 1.78
C VAL A 20 -7.13 3.52 2.58
N ILE A 21 -7.57 2.30 2.89
CA ILE A 21 -8.82 2.04 3.62
C ILE A 21 -8.57 2.15 5.13
N ASN A 22 -7.43 1.66 5.59
CA ASN A 22 -7.00 1.76 6.98
C ASN A 22 -5.48 1.86 7.04
N HIS A 23 -4.92 2.37 8.12
CA HIS A 23 -3.48 2.58 8.23
C HIS A 23 -3.07 2.70 9.70
N ALA A 24 -1.84 2.30 10.01
CA ALA A 24 -1.25 2.49 11.34
C ALA A 24 -1.22 3.97 11.74
N ARG A 25 -1.02 4.86 10.79
CA ARG A 25 -1.15 6.32 10.98
C ARG A 25 -2.50 6.78 10.47
N GLN A 26 -3.30 7.36 11.36
CA GLN A 26 -4.67 7.76 11.01
C GLN A 26 -4.74 8.83 9.93
N GLU A 27 -3.76 9.72 9.86
CA GLU A 27 -3.73 10.78 8.83
C GLU A 27 -3.60 10.22 7.41
N CYS A 28 -3.18 8.96 7.27
CA CYS A 28 -3.08 8.31 5.96
C CYS A 28 -4.40 7.69 5.49
N ILE A 29 -5.38 7.51 6.38
CA ILE A 29 -6.65 6.87 6.01
C ILE A 29 -7.39 7.74 5.00
N GLY A 30 -7.84 7.14 3.92
CA GLY A 30 -8.54 7.83 2.84
C GLY A 30 -7.63 8.40 1.77
N GLU A 31 -6.32 8.34 1.93
CA GLU A 31 -5.39 8.78 0.89
C GLU A 31 -5.59 7.99 -0.39
N GLN A 32 -5.61 8.71 -1.51
CA GLN A 32 -5.55 8.09 -2.82
C GLN A 32 -4.12 8.18 -3.32
N ARG A 33 -3.48 7.04 -3.48
CA ARG A 33 -2.06 6.95 -3.79
C ARG A 33 -1.82 6.41 -5.19
N GLU A 34 -0.71 6.83 -5.78
CA GLU A 34 -0.21 6.29 -7.03
C GLU A 34 1.16 5.66 -6.79
N VAL A 35 1.36 4.48 -7.33
CA VAL A 35 2.66 3.79 -7.26
C VAL A 35 3.61 4.46 -8.24
N THR A 36 4.75 4.93 -7.72
CA THR A 36 5.78 5.60 -8.53
C THR A 36 6.87 4.64 -8.98
N TYR A 37 7.13 3.60 -8.19
CA TYR A 37 8.16 2.61 -8.46
C TYR A 37 7.80 1.31 -7.77
N ALA A 38 8.03 0.19 -8.44
CA ALA A 38 7.82 -1.14 -7.85
C ALA A 38 8.88 -2.11 -8.38
N ASN A 39 9.32 -3.02 -7.49
CA ASN A 39 10.21 -4.11 -7.84
C ASN A 39 9.83 -5.36 -7.04
N THR A 40 10.67 -6.40 -7.07
CA THR A 40 10.39 -7.65 -6.36
C THR A 40 10.41 -7.50 -4.84
N GLN A 41 10.97 -6.43 -4.29
CA GLN A 41 11.14 -6.23 -2.85
C GLN A 41 10.08 -5.33 -2.22
N GLY A 42 9.43 -4.48 -3.00
CA GLY A 42 8.44 -3.55 -2.48
C GLY A 42 8.01 -2.51 -3.49
N PHE A 43 7.35 -1.47 -3.00
CA PHE A 43 6.90 -0.38 -3.87
C PHE A 43 6.88 0.95 -3.13
N TYR A 44 6.98 2.04 -3.92
CA TYR A 44 6.85 3.42 -3.45
C TYR A 44 5.52 3.99 -3.95
N SER A 45 4.85 4.78 -3.12
CA SER A 45 3.61 5.45 -3.49
C SER A 45 3.52 6.83 -2.88
N LEU A 46 2.84 7.73 -3.58
CA LEU A 46 2.60 9.11 -3.13
C LEU A 46 1.14 9.49 -3.35
N VAL A 47 0.76 10.66 -2.83
CA VAL A 47 -0.59 11.22 -2.98
C VAL A 47 -0.53 12.29 -4.07
N PRO A 48 -0.94 12.01 -5.32
CA PRO A 48 -0.81 12.98 -6.42
C PRO A 48 -1.56 14.29 -6.17
N SER A 49 -2.70 14.22 -5.49
CA SER A 49 -3.50 15.41 -5.18
C SER A 49 -2.90 16.29 -4.08
N ASN A 50 -1.91 15.77 -3.36
CA ASN A 50 -1.23 16.52 -2.28
C ASN A 50 0.27 16.24 -2.30
N PRO A 51 1.01 16.86 -3.23
CA PRO A 51 2.45 16.59 -3.40
C PRO A 51 3.30 17.07 -2.23
N ASN A 52 2.74 17.89 -1.33
CA ASN A 52 3.46 18.46 -0.17
C ASN A 52 3.16 17.73 1.13
N CYS A 53 2.33 16.69 1.13
CA CYS A 53 2.05 15.92 2.34
C CYS A 53 3.25 15.02 2.70
N ARG A 54 3.28 14.55 3.95
CA ARG A 54 4.35 13.71 4.47
C ARG A 54 4.56 12.45 3.60
N THR A 55 3.48 11.81 3.18
CA THR A 55 3.55 10.62 2.33
C THR A 55 4.24 10.93 1.01
N SER A 56 3.85 12.02 0.35
CA SER A 56 4.40 12.39 -0.96
C SER A 56 5.85 12.85 -0.89
N LEU A 57 6.25 13.52 0.19
CA LEU A 57 7.61 14.06 0.35
C LEU A 57 8.63 13.00 0.80
N ALA A 58 8.17 11.85 1.28
CA ALA A 58 9.05 10.79 1.75
C ALA A 58 9.97 10.31 0.61
N ASN A 59 11.18 9.87 0.99
CA ASN A 59 12.17 9.30 0.07
C ASN A 59 12.47 10.21 -1.12
N ASN A 60 12.74 11.49 -0.83
CA ASN A 60 13.07 12.50 -1.84
C ASN A 60 11.96 12.71 -2.88
N GLY A 61 10.71 12.65 -2.44
CA GLY A 61 9.57 12.87 -3.32
C GLY A 61 9.11 11.65 -4.09
N ARG A 62 9.70 10.48 -3.86
CA ARG A 62 9.25 9.21 -4.46
C ARG A 62 8.00 8.66 -3.78
N GLY A 63 7.73 9.12 -2.56
CA GLY A 63 6.63 8.65 -1.75
C GLY A 63 7.03 7.65 -0.68
N SER A 64 6.05 7.21 0.09
CA SER A 64 6.24 6.19 1.13
C SER A 64 6.58 4.84 0.51
N VAL A 65 7.50 4.12 1.14
CA VAL A 65 7.91 2.78 0.68
C VAL A 65 7.28 1.71 1.57
N LEU A 66 6.86 0.63 0.95
CA LEU A 66 6.50 -0.62 1.63
C LEU A 66 7.40 -1.74 1.11
N TRP A 67 8.15 -2.35 2.02
CA TRP A 67 8.93 -3.54 1.71
C TRP A 67 8.13 -4.79 2.07
N TRP A 68 8.02 -5.75 1.15
CA TRP A 68 7.24 -6.98 1.37
C TRP A 68 7.74 -7.76 2.59
N SER A 69 9.05 -7.70 2.87
CA SER A 69 9.63 -8.36 4.03
C SER A 69 9.16 -7.79 5.37
N LYS A 70 8.62 -6.57 5.39
CA LYS A 70 8.09 -5.93 6.59
C LYS A 70 6.60 -6.23 6.81
N ALA A 71 5.97 -6.92 5.87
CA ALA A 71 4.55 -7.27 5.93
C ALA A 71 4.39 -8.79 5.68
N PRO A 72 4.76 -9.63 6.67
CA PRO A 72 4.73 -11.08 6.48
C PRO A 72 3.34 -11.68 6.48
N PHE A 73 2.33 -10.97 6.98
CA PHE A 73 0.96 -11.45 7.01
C PHE A 73 0.03 -10.60 6.16
N TRP A 74 -0.89 -11.29 5.46
CA TRP A 74 -1.80 -10.68 4.49
C TRP A 74 -3.19 -11.24 4.64
N GLU A 75 -4.20 -10.39 4.49
CA GLU A 75 -5.60 -10.80 4.38
C GLU A 75 -6.23 -10.13 3.16
N PHE A 76 -7.09 -10.88 2.47
CA PHE A 76 -7.76 -10.42 1.26
C PHE A 76 -9.26 -10.66 1.43
N GLN A 77 -10.05 -9.58 1.38
CA GLN A 77 -11.49 -9.67 1.52
C GLN A 77 -12.16 -8.59 0.67
N ASP A 78 -13.00 -9.01 -0.28
CA ASP A 78 -13.78 -8.11 -1.13
C ASP A 78 -12.93 -7.04 -1.84
N GLY A 79 -11.75 -7.42 -2.29
CA GLY A 79 -10.81 -6.52 -2.96
C GLY A 79 -9.98 -5.65 -2.02
N VAL A 80 -10.23 -5.70 -0.72
CA VAL A 80 -9.43 -5.00 0.27
C VAL A 80 -8.29 -5.91 0.72
N CYS A 81 -7.07 -5.37 0.66
CA CYS A 81 -5.85 -6.09 1.03
C CYS A 81 -5.30 -5.48 2.31
N SER A 82 -5.18 -6.29 3.35
CA SER A 82 -4.66 -5.84 4.65
C SER A 82 -3.32 -6.48 4.94
N LEU A 83 -2.35 -5.66 5.35
CA LEU A 83 -0.96 -6.03 5.57
C LEU A 83 -0.60 -5.83 7.04
N TYR A 84 0.04 -6.85 7.62
CA TYR A 84 0.37 -6.86 9.05
C TYR A 84 1.87 -7.05 9.25
N ALA A 85 2.39 -6.38 10.28
CA ALA A 85 3.81 -6.44 10.65
C ALA A 85 4.19 -7.67 11.48
N SER A 86 3.21 -8.50 11.84
CA SER A 86 3.42 -9.75 12.59
C SER A 86 3.19 -10.96 11.68
N ASP A 87 3.99 -12.00 11.85
CA ASP A 87 3.82 -13.26 11.14
C ASP A 87 2.88 -14.24 11.86
N THR A 88 2.41 -13.91 13.06
CA THR A 88 1.57 -14.79 13.89
C THR A 88 0.25 -14.16 14.34
N LYS A 89 0.13 -12.83 14.29
CA LYS A 89 -1.05 -12.12 14.82
C LYS A 89 -1.56 -11.09 13.83
N ARG A 90 -2.88 -11.05 13.66
CA ARG A 90 -3.59 -10.10 12.80
C ARG A 90 -4.43 -9.14 13.64
N GLU A 91 -3.82 -8.57 14.66
CA GLU A 91 -4.45 -7.58 15.53
C GLU A 91 -4.21 -6.17 14.98
N ASP A 92 -5.09 -5.22 15.36
CA ASP A 92 -5.02 -3.84 14.85
C ASP A 92 -3.68 -3.16 15.12
N ASN A 93 -3.03 -3.49 16.24
CA ASN A 93 -1.74 -2.91 16.57
C ASN A 93 -0.58 -3.42 15.71
N TYR A 94 -0.80 -4.46 14.91
CA TYR A 94 0.17 -4.95 13.92
C TYR A 94 -0.19 -4.53 12.50
N LEU A 95 -1.33 -3.89 12.30
CA LEU A 95 -1.76 -3.44 10.98
C LEU A 95 -0.80 -2.37 10.46
N ILE A 96 -0.28 -2.60 9.26
CA ILE A 96 0.48 -1.58 8.53
C ILE A 96 -0.52 -0.75 7.72
N MET A 97 -1.30 -1.40 6.87
CA MET A 97 -2.22 -0.73 5.96
C MET A 97 -3.25 -1.71 5.43
N SER A 98 -4.47 -1.21 5.20
CA SER A 98 -5.45 -1.85 4.33
C SER A 98 -5.61 -0.98 3.10
N LEU A 99 -5.57 -1.58 1.93
CA LEU A 99 -5.66 -0.85 0.67
C LEU A 99 -6.61 -1.54 -0.30
N GLN A 100 -7.14 -0.76 -1.23
CA GLN A 100 -7.94 -1.28 -2.34
C GLN A 100 -7.42 -0.70 -3.64
N VAL A 101 -7.01 -1.57 -4.54
CA VAL A 101 -6.52 -1.14 -5.87
C VAL A 101 -7.71 -0.58 -6.65
N THR A 102 -7.58 0.65 -7.12
CA THR A 102 -8.63 1.36 -7.87
C THR A 102 -8.30 1.46 -9.35
N LYS A 103 -7.01 1.36 -9.71
CA LYS A 103 -6.57 1.38 -11.10
C LYS A 103 -5.30 0.57 -11.24
N GLU A 104 -5.30 -0.45 -12.08
CA GLU A 104 -4.09 -1.19 -12.41
C GLU A 104 -3.30 -0.43 -13.48
N ALA A 105 -1.98 -0.60 -13.47
CA ALA A 105 -1.11 -0.03 -14.49
C ALA A 105 -1.41 -0.68 -15.85
N ALA A 106 -1.39 0.16 -16.87
CA ALA A 106 -1.60 -0.32 -18.25
C ALA A 106 -0.45 -1.20 -18.73
#